data_5c071eca2f5b09c91c9933d42621b40b
#
_entry.id   5c071eca2f5b09c91c9933d42621b40b
#
_cell.length_a   1.000
_cell.length_b   1.000
_cell.length_c   1.000
_cell.angle_alpha   90.00
_cell.angle_beta   90.00
_cell.angle_gamma   90.00
#
_symmetry.space_group_name_H-M   'P 1'
#
loop_
_entity.id
_entity.type
_entity.pdbx_description
1 polymer ?
#
loop_
_entity_poly.entity_id
_entity_poly.type
_entity_poly.pdbx_seq_one_letter_code
_entity_poly.pdbx_strand_id
1 'polypeptide(L)'
;SRGLGDVYKRQRYGNPSIPDALLKLQKKQVRRLLVLPMYPQYCAATTGSTFDEVTNVLQKWRWIPEMRFINQYFEEKNYIEALSNSIKSFWKKTSKPQKIIFSYHGIPKRYLTNGDPYHCFCLKTTRLVKEHMGLSDDEIMTTFQSRFGREEWLKPYTSETLKELPKQGIKNIHIISPGFSSDCLETLEELEEENKEYFMESGGENYHYIPCLNDHDDHIDVFVNLIKKHTQGWPL
;
A
#
# COMPACT_ATOMS: atom_id res chain seq x y z
N SER A 1 6.36 -16.39 -22.15
CA SER A 1 5.95 -16.57 -20.74
C SER A 1 5.26 -17.92 -20.56
N ARG A 2 6.00 -18.95 -20.26
CA ARG A 2 5.42 -20.26 -19.93
C ARG A 2 5.12 -20.28 -18.43
N GLY A 3 3.83 -20.32 -18.05
CA GLY A 3 3.45 -20.70 -16.71
C GLY A 3 2.53 -19.78 -15.91
N LEU A 4 2.39 -18.49 -16.22
CA LEU A 4 1.54 -17.57 -15.43
C LEU A 4 0.14 -17.32 -16.01
N GLY A 5 -0.17 -17.87 -17.21
CA GLY A 5 -1.45 -17.60 -17.85
C GLY A 5 -1.62 -16.13 -18.28
N ASP A 6 -2.84 -15.72 -18.52
CA ASP A 6 -3.15 -14.34 -18.91
C ASP A 6 -3.24 -13.41 -17.70
N VAL A 7 -2.48 -12.32 -17.72
CA VAL A 7 -2.51 -11.27 -16.69
C VAL A 7 -3.28 -10.06 -17.18
N TYR A 8 -4.27 -9.61 -16.39
CA TYR A 8 -5.05 -8.42 -16.67
C TYR A 8 -5.01 -7.46 -15.49
N LYS A 9 -4.40 -6.28 -15.68
CA LYS A 9 -4.49 -5.17 -14.73
C LYS A 9 -5.82 -4.46 -14.91
N ARG A 10 -6.59 -4.26 -13.83
CA ARG A 10 -7.90 -3.61 -13.83
C ARG A 10 -8.10 -2.75 -12.58
N GLN A 11 -9.02 -1.79 -12.69
CA GLN A 11 -9.31 -0.85 -11.61
C GLN A 11 -10.71 -1.08 -11.06
N ARG A 12 -10.89 -0.85 -9.76
CA ARG A 12 -12.21 -0.93 -9.10
C ARG A 12 -13.12 0.19 -9.58
N TYR A 13 -12.59 1.40 -9.69
CA TYR A 13 -13.27 2.61 -10.14
C TYR A 13 -12.52 3.18 -11.34
N GLY A 14 -13.03 3.02 -12.54
CA GLY A 14 -12.41 3.54 -13.77
C GLY A 14 -12.19 2.50 -14.86
N ASN A 15 -11.44 2.86 -15.88
CA ASN A 15 -11.17 2.02 -17.05
C ASN A 15 -9.68 1.65 -17.13
N PRO A 16 -9.35 0.41 -17.49
CA PRO A 16 -10.24 -0.74 -17.76
C PRO A 16 -10.86 -1.30 -16.47
N SER A 17 -12.15 -1.65 -16.51
CA SER A 17 -12.92 -2.10 -15.34
C SER A 17 -12.67 -3.57 -14.96
N ILE A 18 -12.97 -3.95 -13.72
CA ILE A 18 -12.97 -5.36 -13.27
C ILE A 18 -13.95 -6.20 -14.10
N PRO A 19 -15.22 -5.77 -14.34
CA PRO A 19 -16.15 -6.50 -15.21
C PRO A 19 -15.59 -6.78 -16.60
N ASP A 20 -14.93 -5.81 -17.25
CA ASP A 20 -14.34 -6.00 -18.57
C ASP A 20 -13.25 -7.06 -18.59
N ALA A 21 -12.41 -7.09 -17.55
CA ALA A 21 -11.39 -8.13 -17.41
C ALA A 21 -12.01 -9.52 -17.27
N LEU A 22 -12.96 -9.64 -16.35
CA LEU A 22 -13.63 -10.91 -16.09
C LEU A 22 -14.39 -11.40 -17.33
N LEU A 23 -15.05 -10.51 -18.07
CA LEU A 23 -15.71 -10.85 -19.32
C LEU A 23 -14.73 -11.39 -20.38
N LYS A 24 -13.53 -10.80 -20.49
CA LYS A 24 -12.47 -11.32 -21.38
C LYS A 24 -11.98 -12.69 -20.95
N LEU A 25 -11.80 -12.90 -19.64
CA LEU A 25 -11.41 -14.20 -19.08
C LEU A 25 -12.51 -15.26 -19.27
N GLN A 26 -13.78 -14.87 -19.15
CA GLN A 26 -14.92 -15.75 -19.42
C GLN A 26 -14.92 -16.23 -20.88
N LYS A 27 -14.71 -15.32 -21.85
CA LYS A 27 -14.60 -15.66 -23.27
C LYS A 27 -13.46 -16.63 -23.57
N LYS A 28 -12.37 -16.57 -22.78
CA LYS A 28 -11.26 -17.51 -22.85
C LYS A 28 -11.50 -18.82 -22.09
N GLN A 29 -12.66 -18.99 -21.49
CA GLN A 29 -13.05 -20.17 -20.74
C GLN A 29 -12.05 -20.55 -19.62
N VAL A 30 -11.52 -19.55 -18.90
CA VAL A 30 -10.57 -19.79 -17.80
C VAL A 30 -11.19 -20.67 -16.72
N ARG A 31 -10.43 -21.62 -16.20
CA ARG A 31 -10.84 -22.56 -15.16
C ARG A 31 -10.37 -22.16 -13.79
N ARG A 32 -9.34 -21.34 -13.71
CA ARG A 32 -8.70 -20.87 -12.47
C ARG A 32 -8.46 -19.39 -12.55
N LEU A 33 -8.79 -18.70 -11.48
CA LEU A 33 -8.69 -17.26 -11.36
C LEU A 33 -7.98 -16.91 -10.06
N LEU A 34 -6.83 -16.25 -10.15
CA LEU A 34 -6.19 -15.61 -9.02
C LEU A 34 -6.45 -14.11 -9.08
N VAL A 35 -7.00 -13.57 -8.01
CA VAL A 35 -7.20 -12.11 -7.84
C VAL A 35 -6.18 -11.62 -6.82
N LEU A 36 -5.36 -10.64 -7.23
CA LEU A 36 -4.35 -9.99 -6.40
C LEU A 36 -4.63 -8.48 -6.38
N PRO A 37 -5.37 -7.98 -5.36
CA PRO A 37 -5.48 -6.55 -5.12
C PRO A 37 -4.12 -5.96 -4.77
N MET A 38 -3.77 -4.82 -5.38
CA MET A 38 -2.46 -4.18 -5.20
C MET A 38 -2.42 -3.30 -3.93
N TYR A 39 -3.07 -3.78 -2.86
CA TYR A 39 -3.10 -3.15 -1.54
C TYR A 39 -2.49 -4.09 -0.52
N PRO A 40 -1.28 -3.77 0.02
CA PRO A 40 -0.61 -4.65 0.97
C PRO A 40 -1.43 -4.89 2.24
N GLN A 41 -2.01 -3.82 2.80
CA GLN A 41 -2.86 -3.86 3.98
C GLN A 41 -4.33 -3.99 3.55
N TYR A 42 -5.02 -5.02 4.03
CA TYR A 42 -6.46 -5.16 3.81
C TYR A 42 -7.20 -3.95 4.39
N CYS A 43 -8.19 -3.47 3.63
CA CYS A 43 -9.21 -2.55 4.10
C CYS A 43 -10.53 -2.89 3.38
N ALA A 44 -11.65 -2.78 4.07
CA ALA A 44 -12.97 -3.00 3.47
C ALA A 44 -13.23 -2.06 2.28
N ALA A 45 -12.71 -0.82 2.35
CA ALA A 45 -12.87 0.16 1.27
C ALA A 45 -12.03 -0.14 0.01
N THR A 46 -11.00 -0.97 0.11
CA THR A 46 -10.08 -1.30 -1.00
C THR A 46 -10.18 -2.77 -1.39
N THR A 47 -9.52 -3.64 -0.65
CA THR A 47 -9.51 -5.10 -0.91
C THR A 47 -10.91 -5.70 -0.80
N GLY A 48 -11.68 -5.33 0.23
CA GLY A 48 -13.07 -5.78 0.40
C GLY A 48 -13.93 -5.34 -0.77
N SER A 49 -13.89 -4.07 -1.16
CA SER A 49 -14.61 -3.54 -2.32
C SER A 49 -14.20 -4.22 -3.64
N THR A 50 -12.93 -4.61 -3.79
CA THR A 50 -12.47 -5.38 -4.95
C THR A 50 -13.09 -6.78 -4.96
N PHE A 51 -13.14 -7.44 -3.79
CA PHE A 51 -13.79 -8.74 -3.63
C PHE A 51 -15.27 -8.68 -4.00
N ASP A 52 -15.99 -7.66 -3.51
CA ASP A 52 -17.42 -7.46 -3.80
C ASP A 52 -17.67 -7.36 -5.29
N GLU A 53 -16.87 -6.55 -6.01
CA GLU A 53 -17.04 -6.39 -7.46
C GLU A 53 -16.75 -7.67 -8.24
N VAL A 54 -15.67 -8.37 -7.90
CA VAL A 54 -15.33 -9.64 -8.53
C VAL A 54 -16.45 -10.66 -8.32
N THR A 55 -16.94 -10.80 -7.09
CA THR A 55 -17.99 -11.77 -6.77
C THR A 55 -19.33 -11.40 -7.39
N ASN A 56 -19.70 -10.11 -7.40
CA ASN A 56 -20.92 -9.63 -8.08
C ASN A 56 -20.96 -10.00 -9.57
N VAL A 57 -19.80 -9.96 -10.24
CA VAL A 57 -19.71 -10.39 -11.64
C VAL A 57 -19.78 -11.92 -11.75
N LEU A 58 -19.03 -12.65 -10.94
CA LEU A 58 -18.95 -14.11 -11.00
C LEU A 58 -20.28 -14.78 -10.65
N GLN A 59 -21.10 -14.22 -9.76
CA GLN A 59 -22.45 -14.74 -9.42
C GLN A 59 -23.38 -14.83 -10.64
N LYS A 60 -23.13 -14.07 -11.70
CA LYS A 60 -23.91 -14.10 -12.95
C LYS A 60 -23.45 -15.17 -13.94
N TRP A 61 -22.31 -15.83 -13.65
CA TRP A 61 -21.75 -16.85 -14.53
C TRP A 61 -22.40 -18.22 -14.28
N ARG A 62 -22.65 -18.98 -15.35
CA ARG A 62 -23.10 -20.39 -15.23
C ARG A 62 -22.01 -21.31 -14.73
N TRP A 63 -20.78 -21.01 -15.10
CA TRP A 63 -19.61 -21.76 -14.68
C TRP A 63 -18.60 -20.82 -14.02
N ILE A 64 -18.54 -20.89 -12.71
CA ILE A 64 -17.60 -20.11 -11.90
C ILE A 64 -16.26 -20.85 -11.90
N PRO A 65 -15.13 -20.18 -12.23
CA PRO A 65 -13.79 -20.79 -12.12
C PRO A 65 -13.41 -21.05 -10.65
N GLU A 66 -12.47 -21.97 -10.42
CA GLU A 66 -11.80 -22.04 -9.12
C GLU A 66 -11.15 -20.70 -8.84
N MET A 67 -11.59 -19.99 -7.80
CA MET A 67 -11.08 -18.65 -7.48
C MET A 67 -10.22 -18.71 -6.23
N ARG A 68 -9.04 -18.05 -6.31
CA ARG A 68 -8.21 -17.71 -5.16
C ARG A 68 -8.08 -16.20 -5.08
N PHE A 69 -8.15 -15.66 -3.87
CA PHE A 69 -8.12 -14.23 -3.62
C PHE A 69 -7.06 -13.94 -2.57
N ILE A 70 -6.15 -13.01 -2.85
CA ILE A 70 -5.10 -12.60 -1.91
C ILE A 70 -5.62 -11.40 -1.14
N ASN A 71 -5.97 -11.60 0.12
CA ASN A 71 -6.53 -10.54 0.96
C ASN A 71 -5.50 -9.48 1.37
N GLN A 72 -4.26 -9.90 1.57
CA GLN A 72 -3.23 -9.05 2.16
C GLN A 72 -1.84 -9.66 1.96
N TYR A 73 -0.81 -8.82 2.00
CA TYR A 73 0.60 -9.23 1.97
C TYR A 73 1.52 -8.28 2.76
N PHE A 74 0.94 -7.49 3.67
CA PHE A 74 1.60 -6.44 4.44
C PHE A 74 2.72 -6.93 5.36
N GLU A 75 2.77 -8.22 5.69
CA GLU A 75 3.78 -8.85 6.55
C GLU A 75 4.66 -9.88 5.82
N GLU A 76 4.48 -10.04 4.51
CA GLU A 76 5.35 -10.93 3.73
C GLU A 76 6.80 -10.46 3.81
N LYS A 77 7.70 -11.39 4.13
CA LYS A 77 9.12 -11.07 4.39
C LYS A 77 9.77 -10.31 3.25
N ASN A 78 9.55 -10.75 2.01
CA ASN A 78 10.11 -10.10 0.82
C ASN A 78 9.52 -8.70 0.57
N TYR A 79 8.27 -8.44 0.98
CA TYR A 79 7.69 -7.09 0.93
C TYR A 79 8.36 -6.15 1.95
N ILE A 80 8.60 -6.62 3.17
CA ILE A 80 9.32 -5.86 4.20
C ILE A 80 10.78 -5.61 3.76
N GLU A 81 11.42 -6.60 3.15
CA GLU A 81 12.76 -6.47 2.57
C GLU A 81 12.78 -5.44 1.43
N ALA A 82 11.82 -5.46 0.51
CA ALA A 82 11.72 -4.50 -0.59
C ALA A 82 11.59 -3.06 -0.08
N LEU A 83 10.70 -2.81 0.89
CA LEU A 83 10.56 -1.49 1.53
C LEU A 83 11.88 -1.05 2.19
N SER A 84 12.50 -1.94 2.94
CA SER A 84 13.76 -1.66 3.65
C SER A 84 14.91 -1.35 2.68
N ASN A 85 14.98 -2.08 1.56
CA ASN A 85 15.99 -1.87 0.52
C ASN A 85 15.77 -0.53 -0.19
N SER A 86 14.52 -0.16 -0.49
CA SER A 86 14.17 1.14 -1.07
C SER A 86 14.63 2.27 -0.15
N ILE A 87 14.29 2.22 1.13
CA ILE A 87 14.70 3.21 2.14
C ILE A 87 16.24 3.29 2.23
N LYS A 88 16.95 2.15 2.37
CA LYS A 88 18.41 2.12 2.45
C LYS A 88 19.07 2.68 1.19
N SER A 89 18.53 2.37 0.01
CA SER A 89 19.03 2.89 -1.27
C SER A 89 18.84 4.40 -1.39
N PHE A 90 17.71 4.91 -0.89
CA PHE A 90 17.44 6.33 -0.84
C PHE A 90 18.40 7.06 0.11
N TRP A 91 18.64 6.51 1.31
CA TRP A 91 19.57 7.10 2.29
C TRP A 91 21.03 7.12 1.83
N LYS A 92 21.45 6.20 0.94
CA LYS A 92 22.79 6.28 0.33
C LYS A 92 22.97 7.53 -0.54
N LYS A 93 21.87 8.11 -1.06
CA LYS A 93 21.89 9.30 -1.92
C LYS A 93 21.65 10.60 -1.17
N THR A 94 20.90 10.55 -0.06
CA THR A 94 20.39 11.74 0.64
C THR A 94 20.83 11.85 2.10
N SER A 95 21.52 10.84 2.66
CA SER A 95 21.78 10.65 4.09
C SER A 95 20.54 10.14 4.89
N LYS A 96 20.78 9.71 6.12
CA LYS A 96 19.74 9.25 7.03
C LYS A 96 19.07 10.45 7.71
N PRO A 97 17.73 10.52 7.77
CA PRO A 97 17.02 11.59 8.47
C PRO A 97 17.04 11.43 9.99
N GLN A 98 16.61 12.46 10.72
CA GLN A 98 16.30 12.36 12.14
C GLN A 98 15.11 11.44 12.40
N LYS A 99 14.11 11.48 11.49
CA LYS A 99 12.91 10.64 11.59
C LYS A 99 12.39 10.24 10.20
N ILE A 100 11.97 8.98 10.07
CA ILE A 100 11.23 8.51 8.89
C ILE A 100 9.75 8.36 9.25
N ILE A 101 8.88 8.94 8.42
CA ILE A 101 7.43 8.91 8.58
C ILE A 101 6.84 7.89 7.61
N PHE A 102 6.10 6.93 8.14
CA PHE A 102 5.31 5.97 7.39
C PHE A 102 3.88 6.51 7.31
N SER A 103 3.54 7.16 6.20
CA SER A 103 2.23 7.74 5.97
C SER A 103 1.36 6.77 5.20
N TYR A 104 0.20 6.42 5.76
CA TYR A 104 -0.80 5.58 5.12
C TYR A 104 -2.03 6.41 4.79
N HIS A 105 -2.79 6.02 3.76
CA HIS A 105 -4.08 6.66 3.52
C HIS A 105 -4.98 6.47 4.74
N GLY A 106 -5.51 7.56 5.26
CA GLY A 106 -6.43 7.52 6.39
C GLY A 106 -7.77 6.88 6.00
N ILE A 107 -8.47 6.39 7.01
CA ILE A 107 -9.88 5.96 6.89
C ILE A 107 -10.66 6.46 8.10
N PRO A 108 -11.99 6.61 8.00
CA PRO A 108 -12.83 6.95 9.14
C PRO A 108 -12.63 5.96 10.30
N LYS A 109 -12.51 6.50 11.51
CA LYS A 109 -12.29 5.71 12.75
C LYS A 109 -13.34 4.62 12.97
N ARG A 110 -14.58 4.85 12.49
CA ARG A 110 -15.64 3.84 12.56
C ARG A 110 -15.31 2.53 11.85
N TYR A 111 -14.45 2.53 10.83
CA TYR A 111 -13.98 1.27 10.20
C TYR A 111 -13.24 0.41 11.22
N LEU A 112 -12.30 1.01 11.96
CA LEU A 112 -11.56 0.31 13.03
C LEU A 112 -12.51 -0.23 14.10
N THR A 113 -13.47 0.60 14.59
CA THR A 113 -14.42 0.19 15.62
C THR A 113 -15.41 -0.88 15.15
N ASN A 114 -15.63 -0.96 13.84
CA ASN A 114 -16.44 -2.01 13.20
C ASN A 114 -15.64 -3.27 12.83
N GLY A 115 -14.35 -3.34 13.21
CA GLY A 115 -13.54 -4.54 13.06
C GLY A 115 -12.66 -4.58 11.80
N ASP A 116 -12.52 -3.47 11.05
CA ASP A 116 -11.55 -3.41 9.93
C ASP A 116 -10.11 -3.47 10.48
N PRO A 117 -9.28 -4.42 10.05
CA PRO A 117 -7.94 -4.61 10.59
C PRO A 117 -6.90 -3.62 10.05
N TYR A 118 -7.26 -2.75 9.11
CA TYR A 118 -6.34 -1.87 8.37
C TYR A 118 -5.35 -1.12 9.26
N HIS A 119 -5.85 -0.48 10.33
CA HIS A 119 -5.01 0.24 11.29
C HIS A 119 -3.91 -0.65 11.87
N CYS A 120 -4.27 -1.83 12.34
CA CYS A 120 -3.33 -2.79 12.93
C CYS A 120 -2.30 -3.26 11.90
N PHE A 121 -2.71 -3.45 10.64
CA PHE A 121 -1.82 -3.88 9.56
C PHE A 121 -0.82 -2.79 9.17
N CYS A 122 -1.25 -1.53 9.11
CA CYS A 122 -0.35 -0.40 8.90
C CYS A 122 0.73 -0.32 10.01
N LEU A 123 0.30 -0.36 11.27
CA LEU A 123 1.23 -0.36 12.40
C LEU A 123 2.19 -1.56 12.38
N LYS A 124 1.70 -2.74 12.01
CA LYS A 124 2.53 -3.95 11.90
C LYS A 124 3.55 -3.84 10.77
N THR A 125 3.19 -3.32 9.60
CA THR A 125 4.15 -3.06 8.52
C THR A 125 5.26 -2.14 9.00
N THR A 126 4.93 -1.00 9.61
CA THR A 126 5.91 -0.05 10.14
C THR A 126 6.83 -0.73 11.16
N ARG A 127 6.27 -1.50 12.10
CA ARG A 127 7.04 -2.22 13.11
C ARG A 127 7.99 -3.24 12.49
N LEU A 128 7.54 -4.03 11.52
CA LEU A 128 8.38 -5.03 10.85
C LEU A 128 9.54 -4.39 10.07
N VAL A 129 9.31 -3.26 9.39
CA VAL A 129 10.40 -2.51 8.75
C VAL A 129 11.35 -1.94 9.79
N LYS A 130 10.83 -1.39 10.90
CA LYS A 130 11.64 -0.91 12.02
C LYS A 130 12.59 -2.00 12.53
N GLU A 131 12.04 -3.18 12.83
CA GLU A 131 12.78 -4.34 13.31
C GLU A 131 13.83 -4.81 12.28
N HIS A 132 13.45 -4.91 11.02
CA HIS A 132 14.35 -5.34 9.93
C HIS A 132 15.51 -4.36 9.69
N MET A 133 15.28 -3.07 9.88
CA MET A 133 16.30 -2.03 9.70
C MET A 133 17.09 -1.71 10.97
N GLY A 134 16.69 -2.22 12.13
CA GLY A 134 17.31 -1.93 13.41
C GLY A 134 17.11 -0.48 13.88
N LEU A 135 15.94 0.13 13.55
CA LEU A 135 15.62 1.49 13.96
C LEU A 135 15.03 1.53 15.37
N SER A 136 15.29 2.62 16.09
CA SER A 136 14.64 2.90 17.37
C SER A 136 13.22 3.47 17.20
N ASP A 137 12.46 3.51 18.28
CA ASP A 137 11.10 4.11 18.27
C ASP A 137 11.12 5.62 17.97
N ASP A 138 12.23 6.29 18.33
CA ASP A 138 12.38 7.72 18.06
C ASP A 138 12.68 8.03 16.59
N GLU A 139 13.20 7.08 15.83
CA GLU A 139 13.59 7.25 14.43
C GLU A 139 12.47 7.00 13.44
N ILE A 140 11.36 6.38 13.85
CA ILE A 140 10.25 5.97 12.96
C ILE A 140 8.90 6.34 13.55
N MET A 141 7.94 6.68 12.68
CA MET A 141 6.59 7.05 13.09
C MET A 141 5.57 6.64 12.06
N THR A 142 4.39 6.21 12.50
CA THR A 142 3.22 5.97 11.63
C THR A 142 2.28 7.15 11.69
N THR A 143 1.79 7.61 10.53
CA THR A 143 0.77 8.65 10.40
C THR A 143 -0.26 8.28 9.34
N PHE A 144 -1.38 9.03 9.28
CA PHE A 144 -2.46 8.81 8.32
C PHE A 144 -2.77 10.12 7.57
N GLN A 145 -2.76 10.03 6.23
CA GLN A 145 -2.97 11.14 5.30
C GLN A 145 -4.38 11.19 4.72
N SER A 146 -4.63 12.16 3.85
CA SER A 146 -5.83 12.28 2.98
C SER A 146 -7.14 12.38 3.74
N ARG A 147 -7.12 12.96 4.94
CA ARG A 147 -8.34 13.20 5.72
C ARG A 147 -9.23 14.22 5.03
N PHE A 148 -10.50 13.89 4.86
CA PHE A 148 -11.51 14.83 4.38
C PHE A 148 -12.83 14.74 5.18
N GLY A 149 -13.64 15.81 5.08
CA GLY A 149 -14.94 15.86 5.75
C GLY A 149 -14.84 16.11 7.25
N ARG A 150 -15.98 15.90 7.96
CA ARG A 150 -16.12 16.24 9.38
C ARG A 150 -15.97 15.07 10.34
N GLU A 151 -15.96 13.86 9.81
CA GLU A 151 -15.85 12.64 10.60
C GLU A 151 -14.46 12.49 11.21
N GLU A 152 -14.32 11.80 12.34
CA GLU A 152 -13.03 11.45 12.91
C GLU A 152 -12.39 10.31 12.12
N TRP A 153 -11.15 10.50 11.70
CA TRP A 153 -10.34 9.53 10.98
C TRP A 153 -9.24 8.95 11.88
N LEU A 154 -8.54 7.93 11.40
CA LEU A 154 -7.37 7.37 12.08
C LEU A 154 -6.33 8.45 12.33
N LYS A 155 -5.69 8.37 13.50
CA LYS A 155 -4.66 9.30 13.98
C LYS A 155 -3.33 8.57 14.20
N PRO A 156 -2.20 9.30 14.25
CA PRO A 156 -2.03 10.75 14.08
C PRO A 156 -2.17 11.18 12.62
N TYR A 157 -2.67 12.39 12.37
CA TYR A 157 -2.79 12.94 11.01
C TYR A 157 -1.44 13.41 10.49
N THR A 158 -1.10 13.06 9.24
CA THR A 158 0.21 13.38 8.65
C THR A 158 0.45 14.89 8.63
N SER A 159 -0.46 15.69 8.11
CA SER A 159 -0.32 17.14 8.01
C SER A 159 -0.16 17.84 9.38
N GLU A 160 -0.91 17.39 10.40
CA GLU A 160 -0.80 17.95 11.76
C GLU A 160 0.56 17.56 12.40
N THR A 161 0.96 16.30 12.24
CA THR A 161 2.25 15.79 12.74
C THR A 161 3.42 16.58 12.14
N LEU A 162 3.40 16.80 10.83
CA LEU A 162 4.46 17.53 10.13
C LEU A 162 4.60 18.99 10.60
N LYS A 163 3.52 19.63 11.00
CA LYS A 163 3.55 20.99 11.57
C LYS A 163 4.10 21.03 13.01
N GLU A 164 4.04 19.93 13.74
CA GLU A 164 4.51 19.85 15.12
C GLU A 164 5.96 19.36 15.25
N LEU A 165 6.45 18.52 14.34
CA LEU A 165 7.81 17.96 14.42
C LEU A 165 8.91 19.03 14.47
N PRO A 166 8.91 20.11 13.66
CA PRO A 166 9.94 21.14 13.72
C PRO A 166 9.99 21.87 15.07
N LYS A 167 8.82 22.07 15.71
CA LYS A 167 8.73 22.69 17.07
C LYS A 167 9.34 21.81 18.15
N GLN A 168 9.42 20.50 17.90
CA GLN A 168 10.10 19.52 18.77
C GLN A 168 11.59 19.33 18.46
N GLY A 169 12.14 20.15 17.52
CA GLY A 169 13.54 20.07 17.11
C GLY A 169 13.84 19.02 16.02
N ILE A 170 12.79 18.38 15.46
CA ILE A 170 12.96 17.41 14.37
C ILE A 170 12.82 18.17 13.05
N LYS A 171 13.93 18.48 12.43
CA LYS A 171 14.00 19.38 11.26
C LYS A 171 14.41 18.67 9.98
N ASN A 172 14.77 17.39 10.04
CA ASN A 172 15.16 16.58 8.90
C ASN A 172 14.36 15.26 8.91
N ILE A 173 13.46 15.12 7.95
CA ILE A 173 12.59 13.93 7.84
C ILE A 173 12.59 13.35 6.44
N HIS A 174 12.37 12.04 6.38
CA HIS A 174 11.92 11.37 5.16
C HIS A 174 10.51 10.82 5.36
N ILE A 175 9.71 10.79 4.31
CA ILE A 175 8.36 10.25 4.31
C ILE A 175 8.22 9.19 3.23
N ILE A 176 7.53 8.10 3.54
CA ILE A 176 7.22 7.00 2.63
C ILE A 176 5.77 6.57 2.81
N SER A 177 5.11 6.09 1.75
CA SER A 177 3.74 5.62 1.80
C SER A 177 3.61 4.13 1.43
N PRO A 178 3.82 3.18 2.37
CA PRO A 178 3.82 1.75 2.06
C PRO A 178 2.44 1.18 1.71
N GLY A 179 1.37 1.93 1.92
CA GLY A 179 0.01 1.52 1.51
C GLY A 179 -0.22 1.55 0.00
N PHE A 180 0.66 2.23 -0.74
CA PHE A 180 0.56 2.40 -2.20
C PHE A 180 1.63 1.55 -2.90
N SER A 181 1.18 0.74 -3.87
CA SER A 181 2.09 -0.08 -4.69
C SER A 181 2.83 0.74 -5.75
N SER A 182 2.26 1.86 -6.17
CA SER A 182 2.86 2.81 -7.12
C SER A 182 2.47 4.23 -6.78
N ASP A 183 3.29 5.18 -7.20
CA ASP A 183 3.03 6.59 -7.06
C ASP A 183 1.72 7.01 -7.75
N CYS A 184 1.02 7.94 -7.15
CA CYS A 184 -0.27 8.47 -7.56
C CYS A 184 -0.43 9.91 -7.05
N LEU A 185 -1.59 10.53 -7.23
CA LEU A 185 -1.84 11.90 -6.76
C LEU A 185 -1.64 12.04 -5.24
N GLU A 186 -2.09 11.06 -4.47
CA GLU A 186 -1.97 11.06 -3.00
C GLU A 186 -0.52 10.94 -2.53
N THR A 187 0.40 10.53 -3.40
CA THR A 187 1.82 10.46 -3.05
C THR A 187 2.61 11.63 -3.63
N LEU A 188 2.38 12.01 -4.88
CA LEU A 188 3.16 13.03 -5.56
C LEU A 188 2.67 14.45 -5.23
N GLU A 189 1.36 14.69 -5.22
CA GLU A 189 0.80 15.99 -4.89
C GLU A 189 0.71 16.18 -3.37
N GLU A 190 0.06 15.25 -2.66
CA GLU A 190 -0.17 15.41 -1.22
C GLU A 190 1.11 15.23 -0.39
N LEU A 191 1.90 14.14 -0.60
CA LEU A 191 3.08 13.88 0.24
C LEU A 191 4.33 14.61 -0.24
N GLU A 192 4.63 14.63 -1.54
CA GLU A 192 5.88 15.21 -2.03
C GLU A 192 5.83 16.75 -2.08
N GLU A 193 4.67 17.36 -2.36
CA GLU A 193 4.51 18.80 -2.48
C GLU A 193 3.81 19.42 -1.26
N GLU A 194 2.51 19.16 -1.06
CA GLU A 194 1.69 19.85 -0.03
C GLU A 194 2.21 19.61 1.39
N ASN A 195 2.49 18.37 1.76
CA ASN A 195 2.99 18.03 3.09
C ASN A 195 4.42 18.54 3.32
N LYS A 196 5.23 18.65 2.28
CA LYS A 196 6.54 19.31 2.33
C LYS A 196 6.40 20.80 2.67
N GLU A 197 5.45 21.51 2.03
CA GLU A 197 5.17 22.90 2.36
C GLU A 197 4.82 23.07 3.83
N TYR A 198 3.89 22.27 4.36
CA TYR A 198 3.52 22.31 5.79
C TYR A 198 4.71 22.13 6.72
N PHE A 199 5.59 21.19 6.41
CA PHE A 199 6.78 20.94 7.23
C PHE A 199 7.77 22.09 7.16
N MET A 200 8.09 22.59 5.97
CA MET A 200 9.05 23.66 5.76
C MET A 200 8.58 25.00 6.35
N GLU A 201 7.31 25.37 6.16
CA GLU A 201 6.70 26.56 6.76
C GLU A 201 6.67 26.53 8.29
N SER A 202 6.63 25.33 8.88
CA SER A 202 6.65 25.14 10.33
C SER A 202 8.07 25.16 10.92
N GLY A 203 9.11 25.39 10.13
CA GLY A 203 10.51 25.48 10.55
C GLY A 203 11.34 24.21 10.33
N GLY A 204 10.86 23.31 9.46
CA GLY A 204 11.64 22.18 8.94
C GLY A 204 12.78 22.66 8.03
N GLU A 205 13.83 21.86 7.92
CA GLU A 205 15.02 22.21 7.13
C GLU A 205 15.22 21.27 5.93
N ASN A 206 14.96 19.97 6.12
CA ASN A 206 15.10 18.96 5.08
C ASN A 206 13.91 18.02 5.07
N TYR A 207 13.24 17.92 3.93
CA TYR A 207 12.13 17.02 3.69
C TYR A 207 12.36 16.24 2.40
N HIS A 208 12.28 14.93 2.46
CA HIS A 208 12.36 14.08 1.27
C HIS A 208 11.23 13.05 1.25
N TYR A 209 10.56 12.96 0.11
CA TYR A 209 9.64 11.87 -0.19
C TYR A 209 10.44 10.69 -0.77
N ILE A 210 10.23 9.50 -0.22
CA ILE A 210 10.77 8.24 -0.76
C ILE A 210 9.70 7.65 -1.67
N PRO A 211 9.95 7.53 -2.99
CA PRO A 211 8.96 7.00 -3.94
C PRO A 211 8.44 5.62 -3.54
N CYS A 212 7.21 5.34 -3.93
CA CYS A 212 6.64 4.00 -3.83
C CYS A 212 7.53 2.97 -4.53
N LEU A 213 7.31 1.69 -4.26
CA LEU A 213 8.12 0.63 -4.87
C LEU A 213 7.97 0.55 -6.40
N ASN A 214 6.86 1.05 -6.95
CA ASN A 214 6.61 1.10 -8.39
C ASN A 214 6.93 -0.23 -9.10
N ASP A 215 7.74 -0.19 -10.16
CA ASP A 215 8.20 -1.33 -10.97
C ASP A 215 9.61 -1.81 -10.59
N HIS A 216 10.08 -1.50 -9.39
CA HIS A 216 11.37 -1.99 -8.90
C HIS A 216 11.39 -3.53 -8.88
N ASP A 217 12.53 -4.12 -9.21
CA ASP A 217 12.72 -5.57 -9.28
C ASP A 217 12.30 -6.27 -7.97
N ASP A 218 12.70 -5.75 -6.82
CA ASP A 218 12.29 -6.28 -5.51
C ASP A 218 10.77 -6.33 -5.36
N HIS A 219 10.05 -5.33 -5.86
CA HIS A 219 8.59 -5.29 -5.80
C HIS A 219 7.93 -6.29 -6.77
N ILE A 220 8.47 -6.41 -7.96
CA ILE A 220 8.03 -7.43 -8.93
C ILE A 220 8.23 -8.82 -8.34
N ASP A 221 9.35 -9.07 -7.67
CA ASP A 221 9.63 -10.34 -6.99
C ASP A 221 8.64 -10.64 -5.85
N VAL A 222 8.15 -9.61 -5.13
CA VAL A 222 7.06 -9.80 -4.17
C VAL A 222 5.83 -10.42 -4.85
N PHE A 223 5.39 -9.85 -5.98
CA PHE A 223 4.22 -10.36 -6.70
C PHE A 223 4.45 -11.74 -7.31
N VAL A 224 5.63 -11.99 -7.87
CA VAL A 224 6.00 -13.31 -8.41
C VAL A 224 5.91 -14.37 -7.31
N ASN A 225 6.44 -14.07 -6.11
CA ASN A 225 6.41 -15.00 -4.98
C ASN A 225 4.96 -15.21 -4.44
N LEU A 226 4.15 -14.15 -4.35
CA LEU A 226 2.74 -14.25 -3.98
C LEU A 226 1.97 -15.13 -4.98
N ILE A 227 2.15 -14.90 -6.28
CA ILE A 227 1.50 -15.70 -7.33
C ILE A 227 1.92 -17.16 -7.21
N LYS A 228 3.22 -17.45 -7.10
CA LYS A 228 3.73 -18.83 -6.94
C LYS A 228 3.15 -19.50 -5.70
N LYS A 229 3.11 -18.80 -4.55
CA LYS A 229 2.57 -19.30 -3.29
C LYS A 229 1.08 -19.64 -3.42
N HIS A 230 0.32 -18.74 -4.04
CA HIS A 230 -1.14 -18.86 -4.14
C HIS A 230 -1.62 -19.68 -5.35
N THR A 231 -0.73 -20.12 -6.24
CA THR A 231 -1.07 -21.03 -7.35
C THR A 231 -0.56 -22.46 -7.13
N GLN A 232 -0.03 -22.78 -5.95
CA GLN A 232 0.39 -24.14 -5.62
C GLN A 232 -0.74 -25.13 -5.79
N GLY A 233 -0.43 -26.28 -6.43
CA GLY A 233 -1.40 -27.32 -6.76
C GLY A 233 -2.25 -27.04 -8.01
N TRP A 234 -2.11 -25.90 -8.66
CA TRP A 234 -2.64 -25.71 -9.99
C TRP A 234 -1.68 -26.32 -11.02
N PRO A 235 -2.18 -27.07 -12.03
CA PRO A 235 -1.32 -27.49 -13.13
C PRO A 235 -0.82 -26.28 -13.91
N LEU A 236 0.44 -26.34 -14.27
CA LEU A 236 1.12 -25.34 -15.12
C LEU A 236 0.67 -25.48 -16.57
#